data_73ebdf8c27f7397efcd8d367bd3c379a
#
_entry.id   73ebdf8c27f7397efcd8d367bd3c379a
#
_cell.length_a   1.000
_cell.length_b   1.000
_cell.length_c   1.000
_cell.angle_alpha   90.00
_cell.angle_beta   90.00
_cell.angle_gamma   90.00
#
_symmetry.space_group_name_H-M   'P 1'
#
loop_
_entity.id
_entity.type
_entity.pdbx_description
1 polymer ?
#
loop_
_entity_poly.entity_id
_entity_poly.type
_entity_poly.pdbx_seq_one_letter_code
_entity_poly.pdbx_strand_id
1 'polypeptide(L)'
;MTNSVLKTELAIIQAPMAGVQNAKLAVAVCEAGGLGSLPCAMLSAELLKSELDYLSQHTDKPYNLNFFCHQTPDYTLAQQTAWHNLLTPYFDEFAVDVSQFTRNASRQPINQQIIDIIAPYTPAVVSFHFGLPSREIVSQIKAWGGTVLSSATTLDEARWLQT
;
A
#
# COMPACT_ATOMS: atom_id res chain seq x y z
N MET A 1 2.96 19.18 -21.79
CA MET A 1 2.63 17.85 -22.36
C MET A 1 2.23 16.95 -21.19
N THR A 2 0.99 16.52 -21.12
CA THR A 2 0.53 15.58 -20.09
C THR A 2 1.24 14.25 -20.23
N ASN A 3 1.71 13.64 -19.14
CA ASN A 3 2.20 12.28 -19.14
C ASN A 3 1.03 11.34 -19.45
N SER A 4 1.05 10.71 -20.64
CA SER A 4 -0.09 9.91 -21.13
C SER A 4 -0.38 8.66 -20.29
N VAL A 5 0.60 8.13 -19.56
CA VAL A 5 0.44 6.93 -18.73
C VAL A 5 -0.16 7.27 -17.36
N LEU A 6 0.34 8.33 -16.73
CA LEU A 6 -0.08 8.73 -15.37
C LEU A 6 -1.18 9.78 -15.37
N LYS A 7 -1.47 10.39 -16.54
CA LYS A 7 -2.44 11.49 -16.71
C LYS A 7 -2.10 12.72 -15.86
N THR A 8 -0.81 12.95 -15.56
CA THR A 8 -0.30 14.07 -14.77
C THR A 8 0.37 15.14 -15.66
N GLU A 9 0.45 16.36 -15.17
CA GLU A 9 1.14 17.47 -15.88
C GLU A 9 2.66 17.28 -15.84
N LEU A 10 3.17 16.82 -14.68
CA LEU A 10 4.58 16.54 -14.46
C LEU A 10 4.84 15.04 -14.43
N ALA A 11 5.97 14.58 -14.96
CA ALA A 11 6.43 13.20 -14.89
C ALA A 11 7.08 12.92 -13.51
N ILE A 12 6.36 13.23 -12.43
CA ILE A 12 6.83 13.10 -11.04
C ILE A 12 5.81 12.30 -10.26
N ILE A 13 6.27 11.23 -9.60
CA ILE A 13 5.49 10.42 -8.67
C ILE A 13 6.04 10.66 -7.27
N GLN A 14 5.19 11.09 -6.36
CA GLN A 14 5.54 11.14 -4.94
C GLN A 14 5.68 9.72 -4.40
N ALA A 15 6.81 9.42 -3.76
CA ALA A 15 7.01 8.12 -3.11
C ALA A 15 5.98 7.92 -1.97
N PRO A 16 5.28 6.77 -1.93
CA PRO A 16 4.40 6.44 -0.80
C PRO A 16 5.25 6.08 0.44
N MET A 17 5.17 6.89 1.49
CA MET A 17 5.98 6.74 2.71
C MET A 17 5.07 6.51 3.92
N ALA A 18 4.87 5.23 4.27
CA ALA A 18 4.02 4.82 5.39
C ALA A 18 4.50 5.42 6.72
N GLY A 19 3.55 5.94 7.51
CA GLY A 19 3.81 6.52 8.82
C GLY A 19 4.30 7.97 8.83
N VAL A 20 4.65 8.56 7.67
CA VAL A 20 5.16 9.96 7.61
C VAL A 20 4.30 10.88 6.74
N GLN A 21 3.32 10.35 6.03
CA GLN A 21 2.42 11.14 5.17
C GLN A 21 0.98 10.61 5.19
N ASN A 22 0.06 11.46 4.73
CA ASN A 22 -1.37 11.18 4.62
C ASN A 22 -1.94 11.81 3.33
N ALA A 23 -3.26 11.80 3.17
CA ALA A 23 -3.95 12.37 2.01
C ALA A 23 -3.65 13.86 1.78
N LYS A 24 -3.35 14.65 2.81
CA LYS A 24 -3.04 16.09 2.64
C LYS A 24 -1.80 16.32 1.78
N LEU A 25 -0.73 15.54 2.00
CA LEU A 25 0.46 15.64 1.17
C LEU A 25 0.18 15.15 -0.26
N ALA A 26 -0.57 14.04 -0.40
CA ALA A 26 -0.96 13.54 -1.71
C ALA A 26 -1.75 14.59 -2.51
N VAL A 27 -2.75 15.25 -1.90
CA VAL A 27 -3.50 16.36 -2.52
C VAL A 27 -2.56 17.48 -2.94
N ALA A 28 -1.67 17.95 -2.07
CA ALA A 28 -0.75 19.05 -2.40
C ALA A 28 0.14 18.71 -3.62
N VAL A 29 0.58 17.47 -3.74
CA VAL A 29 1.36 17.01 -4.91
C VAL A 29 0.50 16.92 -6.17
N CYS A 30 -0.74 16.43 -6.05
CA CYS A 30 -1.68 16.37 -7.18
C CYS A 30 -1.97 17.78 -7.70
N GLU A 31 -2.26 18.74 -6.82
CA GLU A 31 -2.54 20.14 -7.19
C GLU A 31 -1.31 20.85 -7.80
N ALA A 32 -0.09 20.42 -7.42
CA ALA A 32 1.14 20.89 -8.06
C ALA A 32 1.44 20.21 -9.42
N GLY A 33 0.56 19.32 -9.91
CA GLY A 33 0.68 18.66 -11.22
C GLY A 33 1.44 17.34 -11.24
N GLY A 34 1.89 16.82 -10.08
CA GLY A 34 2.49 15.49 -9.94
C GLY A 34 1.46 14.39 -9.65
N LEU A 35 1.91 13.18 -9.46
CA LEU A 35 1.11 12.06 -8.95
C LEU A 35 1.31 11.94 -7.44
N GLY A 36 0.36 12.45 -6.66
CA GLY A 36 0.33 12.28 -5.21
C GLY A 36 0.03 10.82 -4.85
N SER A 37 0.70 10.29 -3.83
CA SER A 37 0.54 8.89 -3.40
C SER A 37 0.09 8.80 -1.96
N LEU A 38 -0.92 7.95 -1.69
CA LEU A 38 -1.33 7.57 -0.35
C LEU A 38 -0.75 6.18 -0.01
N PRO A 39 0.06 6.04 1.06
CA PRO A 39 0.55 4.73 1.52
C PRO A 39 -0.53 4.03 2.35
N CYS A 40 -1.18 3.02 1.79
CA CYS A 40 -2.35 2.36 2.37
C CYS A 40 -2.03 1.10 3.18
N ALA A 41 -0.82 0.54 3.05
CA ALA A 41 -0.48 -0.78 3.60
C ALA A 41 -0.56 -0.91 5.14
N MET A 42 -0.59 0.21 5.86
CA MET A 42 -0.66 0.24 7.34
C MET A 42 -1.97 0.86 7.86
N LEU A 43 -2.89 1.24 6.98
CA LEU A 43 -4.14 1.86 7.37
C LEU A 43 -5.18 0.80 7.75
N SER A 44 -5.95 1.07 8.82
CA SER A 44 -7.19 0.31 9.06
C SER A 44 -8.22 0.64 7.97
N ALA A 45 -9.26 -0.19 7.84
CA ALA A 45 -10.34 0.03 6.88
C ALA A 45 -11.02 1.40 7.09
N GLU A 46 -11.24 1.80 8.35
CA GLU A 46 -11.86 3.06 8.72
C GLU A 46 -10.96 4.25 8.36
N LEU A 47 -9.65 4.13 8.66
CA LEU A 47 -8.69 5.19 8.35
C LEU A 47 -8.48 5.32 6.84
N LEU A 48 -8.39 4.19 6.13
CA LEU A 48 -8.32 4.19 4.66
C LEU A 48 -9.52 4.93 4.05
N LYS A 49 -10.74 4.61 4.52
CA LYS A 49 -11.95 5.29 4.06
C LYS A 49 -11.90 6.80 4.34
N SER A 50 -11.48 7.21 5.54
CA SER A 50 -11.35 8.63 5.91
C SER A 50 -10.34 9.37 5.01
N GLU A 51 -9.20 8.75 4.70
CA GLU A 51 -8.18 9.34 3.81
C GLU A 51 -8.69 9.43 2.36
N LEU A 52 -9.47 8.44 1.89
CA LEU A 52 -10.10 8.45 0.57
C LEU A 52 -11.19 9.51 0.47
N ASP A 53 -12.03 9.66 1.50
CA ASP A 53 -13.04 10.72 1.58
C ASP A 53 -12.36 12.11 1.51
N TYR A 54 -11.21 12.28 2.19
CA TYR A 54 -10.43 13.51 2.12
C TYR A 54 -9.89 13.76 0.70
N LEU A 55 -9.29 12.75 0.05
CA LEU A 55 -8.80 12.85 -1.33
C LEU A 55 -9.92 13.30 -2.28
N SER A 56 -11.06 12.61 -2.23
CA SER A 56 -12.19 12.89 -3.13
C SER A 56 -12.83 14.27 -2.94
N GLN A 57 -12.69 14.86 -1.74
CA GLN A 57 -13.21 16.21 -1.44
C GLN A 57 -12.25 17.35 -1.82
N HIS A 58 -10.95 17.05 -1.98
CA HIS A 58 -9.92 18.09 -2.09
C HIS A 58 -9.15 18.05 -3.40
N THR A 59 -9.35 17.06 -4.27
CA THR A 59 -8.72 17.03 -5.59
C THR A 59 -9.54 16.21 -6.59
N ASP A 60 -9.62 16.70 -7.82
CA ASP A 60 -10.12 15.97 -8.99
C ASP A 60 -8.97 15.43 -9.85
N LYS A 61 -7.73 15.62 -9.41
CA LYS A 61 -6.53 15.19 -10.13
C LYS A 61 -6.26 13.70 -9.88
N PRO A 62 -5.52 13.02 -10.79
CA PRO A 62 -5.12 11.64 -10.59
C PRO A 62 -4.24 11.48 -9.36
N TYR A 63 -4.50 10.44 -8.57
CA TYR A 63 -3.69 10.06 -7.42
C TYR A 63 -3.40 8.55 -7.43
N ASN A 64 -2.43 8.15 -6.66
CA ASN A 64 -1.98 6.79 -6.49
C ASN A 64 -2.31 6.25 -5.09
N LEU A 65 -2.84 5.03 -5.01
CA LEU A 65 -2.95 4.26 -3.78
C LEU A 65 -1.89 3.16 -3.78
N ASN A 66 -1.10 3.05 -2.71
CA ASN A 66 -0.04 2.07 -2.63
C ASN A 66 -0.33 0.97 -1.60
N PHE A 67 -0.15 -0.29 -2.01
CA PHE A 67 -0.38 -1.48 -1.19
C PHE A 67 0.80 -2.46 -1.26
N PHE A 68 0.80 -3.45 -0.38
CA PHE A 68 1.75 -4.56 -0.37
C PHE A 68 1.08 -5.85 -0.83
N CYS A 69 1.87 -6.70 -1.52
CA CYS A 69 1.46 -8.01 -2.03
C CYS A 69 2.31 -9.15 -1.44
N HIS A 70 3.00 -8.90 -0.32
CA HIS A 70 3.80 -9.94 0.34
C HIS A 70 2.92 -11.10 0.79
N GLN A 71 3.51 -12.29 0.87
CA GLN A 71 2.89 -13.42 1.54
C GLN A 71 3.24 -13.34 3.04
N THR A 72 2.21 -13.40 3.88
CA THR A 72 2.42 -13.50 5.32
C THR A 72 2.93 -14.91 5.63
N PRO A 73 4.14 -15.09 6.16
CA PRO A 73 4.66 -16.42 6.46
C PRO A 73 3.91 -17.05 7.63
N ASP A 74 3.68 -18.35 7.53
CA ASP A 74 3.23 -19.14 8.66
C ASP A 74 4.40 -19.47 9.58
N TYR A 75 4.22 -19.29 10.87
CA TYR A 75 5.22 -19.61 11.88
C TYR A 75 4.81 -20.86 12.66
N THR A 76 5.75 -21.76 12.83
CA THR A 76 5.60 -22.86 13.81
C THR A 76 5.77 -22.32 15.22
N LEU A 77 5.16 -23.01 16.20
CA LEU A 77 5.34 -22.67 17.61
C LEU A 77 6.83 -22.71 18.02
N ALA A 78 7.61 -23.63 17.47
CA ALA A 78 9.05 -23.73 17.73
C ALA A 78 9.81 -22.47 17.25
N GLN A 79 9.50 -21.96 16.07
CA GLN A 79 10.11 -20.72 15.56
C GLN A 79 9.73 -19.52 16.42
N GLN A 80 8.46 -19.41 16.79
CA GLN A 80 7.99 -18.33 17.67
C GLN A 80 8.69 -18.37 19.03
N THR A 81 8.82 -19.56 19.63
CA THR A 81 9.52 -19.75 20.91
C THR A 81 10.99 -19.40 20.79
N ALA A 82 11.66 -19.79 19.70
CA ALA A 82 13.07 -19.46 19.48
C ALA A 82 13.29 -17.94 19.38
N TRP A 83 12.43 -17.23 18.64
CA TRP A 83 12.46 -15.77 18.56
C TRP A 83 12.19 -15.11 19.91
N HIS A 84 11.20 -15.58 20.64
CA HIS A 84 10.87 -15.06 21.96
C HIS A 84 12.06 -15.18 22.92
N ASN A 85 12.69 -16.38 22.99
CA ASN A 85 13.86 -16.61 23.83
C ASN A 85 15.06 -15.71 23.43
N LEU A 86 15.27 -15.50 22.13
CA LEU A 86 16.31 -14.60 21.63
C LEU A 86 16.09 -13.15 22.05
N LEU A 87 14.85 -12.70 22.08
CA LEU A 87 14.48 -11.30 22.38
C LEU A 87 14.23 -11.06 23.87
N THR A 88 14.12 -12.08 24.71
CA THR A 88 13.85 -11.95 26.16
C THR A 88 14.81 -10.98 26.88
N PRO A 89 16.14 -10.99 26.66
CA PRO A 89 17.02 -10.03 27.31
C PRO A 89 16.68 -8.57 27.03
N TYR A 90 16.22 -8.28 25.80
CA TYR A 90 15.80 -6.93 25.40
C TYR A 90 14.42 -6.57 25.96
N PHE A 91 13.51 -7.54 26.04
CA PHE A 91 12.20 -7.32 26.68
C PHE A 91 12.39 -6.97 28.17
N ASP A 92 13.30 -7.65 28.85
CA ASP A 92 13.64 -7.38 30.26
C ASP A 92 14.30 -6.00 30.41
N GLU A 93 15.30 -5.67 29.55
CA GLU A 93 16.00 -4.39 29.55
C GLU A 93 15.08 -3.19 29.37
N PHE A 94 14.10 -3.31 28.43
CA PHE A 94 13.18 -2.22 28.11
C PHE A 94 11.81 -2.32 28.81
N ALA A 95 11.66 -3.24 29.78
CA ALA A 95 10.42 -3.49 30.51
C ALA A 95 9.20 -3.68 29.58
N VAL A 96 9.37 -4.44 28.52
CA VAL A 96 8.31 -4.69 27.51
C VAL A 96 7.41 -5.81 27.98
N ASP A 97 6.09 -5.53 28.09
CA ASP A 97 5.09 -6.55 28.39
C ASP A 97 4.74 -7.37 27.14
N VAL A 98 5.36 -8.54 27.03
CA VAL A 98 5.18 -9.46 25.90
C VAL A 98 3.78 -10.06 25.80
N SER A 99 2.97 -10.02 26.89
CA SER A 99 1.59 -10.53 26.88
C SER A 99 0.68 -9.68 25.98
N GLN A 100 1.08 -8.47 25.68
CA GLN A 100 0.34 -7.53 24.83
C GLN A 100 0.64 -7.71 23.33
N PHE A 101 1.59 -8.57 22.98
CA PHE A 101 1.86 -8.84 21.57
C PHE A 101 0.74 -9.66 20.95
N THR A 102 0.01 -9.04 20.03
CA THR A 102 -0.99 -9.74 19.25
C THR A 102 -0.35 -10.40 18.03
N ARG A 103 -0.89 -11.56 17.63
CA ARG A 103 -0.42 -12.30 16.45
C ARG A 103 -0.68 -11.59 15.10
N ASN A 104 -1.42 -10.49 15.14
CA ASN A 104 -1.82 -9.79 13.93
C ASN A 104 -0.69 -8.90 13.42
N ALA A 105 -0.13 -9.26 12.27
CA ALA A 105 0.77 -8.37 11.56
C ALA A 105 0.06 -7.04 11.29
N SER A 106 0.71 -5.93 11.63
CA SER A 106 0.19 -4.57 11.38
C SER A 106 0.13 -4.23 9.87
N ARG A 107 0.72 -5.08 9.03
CA ARG A 107 0.79 -4.89 7.58
C ARG A 107 0.13 -6.08 6.91
N GLN A 108 -1.09 -5.88 6.44
CA GLN A 108 -1.80 -6.91 5.69
C GLN A 108 -1.59 -6.71 4.18
N PRO A 109 -1.36 -7.77 3.40
CA PRO A 109 -1.40 -7.68 1.95
C PRO A 109 -2.79 -7.26 1.50
N ILE A 110 -2.86 -6.62 0.33
CA ILE A 110 -4.14 -6.25 -0.27
C ILE A 110 -5.02 -7.47 -0.46
N ASN A 111 -6.31 -7.30 -0.20
CA ASN A 111 -7.32 -8.34 -0.30
C ASN A 111 -8.64 -7.77 -0.87
N GLN A 112 -9.65 -8.63 -1.08
CA GLN A 112 -10.92 -8.22 -1.65
C GLN A 112 -11.64 -7.15 -0.81
N GLN A 113 -11.58 -7.22 0.51
CA GLN A 113 -12.20 -6.21 1.38
C GLN A 113 -11.63 -4.80 1.13
N ILE A 114 -10.33 -4.69 0.91
CA ILE A 114 -9.69 -3.41 0.56
C ILE A 114 -10.13 -2.95 -0.83
N ILE A 115 -10.23 -3.85 -1.80
CA ILE A 115 -10.76 -3.51 -3.14
C ILE A 115 -12.18 -2.97 -3.06
N ASP A 116 -13.05 -3.59 -2.27
CA ASP A 116 -14.44 -3.15 -2.10
C ASP A 116 -14.52 -1.73 -1.48
N ILE A 117 -13.54 -1.36 -0.64
CA ILE A 117 -13.44 -0.01 -0.07
C ILE A 117 -12.97 1.01 -1.12
N ILE A 118 -11.95 0.68 -1.94
CA ILE A 118 -11.34 1.64 -2.86
C ILE A 118 -12.07 1.77 -4.21
N ALA A 119 -12.79 0.74 -4.65
CA ALA A 119 -13.46 0.71 -5.94
C ALA A 119 -14.44 1.88 -6.17
N PRO A 120 -15.26 2.33 -5.19
CA PRO A 120 -16.14 3.48 -5.36
C PRO A 120 -15.41 4.80 -5.69
N TYR A 121 -14.15 4.93 -5.29
CA TYR A 121 -13.33 6.13 -5.53
C TYR A 121 -12.58 6.08 -6.87
N THR A 122 -12.58 4.93 -7.55
CA THR A 122 -11.96 4.74 -8.87
C THR A 122 -10.55 5.38 -9.00
N PRO A 123 -9.59 5.06 -8.11
CA PRO A 123 -8.27 5.69 -8.13
C PRO A 123 -7.60 5.52 -9.50
N ALA A 124 -7.00 6.58 -10.01
CA ALA A 124 -6.38 6.60 -11.34
C ALA A 124 -5.18 5.64 -11.43
N VAL A 125 -4.47 5.47 -10.31
CA VAL A 125 -3.31 4.58 -10.21
C VAL A 125 -3.40 3.76 -8.92
N VAL A 126 -3.12 2.46 -9.01
CA VAL A 126 -2.90 1.59 -7.85
C VAL A 126 -1.53 0.94 -8.01
N SER A 127 -0.66 1.18 -7.04
CA SER A 127 0.70 0.66 -7.07
C SER A 127 0.94 -0.41 -5.99
N PHE A 128 1.83 -1.33 -6.30
CA PHE A 128 2.15 -2.47 -5.46
C PHE A 128 3.64 -2.59 -5.21
N HIS A 129 3.99 -3.06 -3.99
CA HIS A 129 5.31 -3.58 -3.67
C HIS A 129 5.20 -5.07 -3.33
N PHE A 130 6.29 -5.80 -3.57
CA PHE A 130 6.40 -7.24 -3.31
C PHE A 130 5.50 -8.09 -4.22
N GLY A 131 5.47 -7.75 -5.51
CA GLY A 131 4.74 -8.47 -6.55
C GLY A 131 3.41 -7.83 -6.94
N LEU A 132 2.47 -8.67 -7.36
CA LEU A 132 1.11 -8.29 -7.74
C LEU A 132 0.08 -9.06 -6.90
N PRO A 133 -1.12 -8.50 -6.70
CA PRO A 133 -2.25 -9.24 -6.14
C PRO A 133 -2.76 -10.29 -7.15
N SER A 134 -3.84 -10.98 -6.78
CA SER A 134 -4.46 -11.95 -7.68
C SER A 134 -4.92 -11.30 -9.00
N ARG A 135 -5.04 -12.11 -10.05
CA ARG A 135 -5.50 -11.64 -11.38
C ARG A 135 -6.89 -11.02 -11.33
N GLU A 136 -7.75 -11.50 -10.44
CA GLU A 136 -9.11 -10.98 -10.22
C GLU A 136 -9.04 -9.54 -9.69
N ILE A 137 -8.18 -9.26 -8.72
CA ILE A 137 -7.96 -7.91 -8.18
C ILE A 137 -7.40 -6.98 -9.26
N VAL A 138 -6.38 -7.41 -10.01
CA VAL A 138 -5.82 -6.63 -11.12
C VAL A 138 -6.91 -6.33 -12.17
N SER A 139 -7.75 -7.31 -12.50
CA SER A 139 -8.84 -7.15 -13.47
C SER A 139 -9.89 -6.14 -12.98
N GLN A 140 -10.24 -6.15 -11.70
CA GLN A 140 -11.17 -5.17 -11.10
C GLN A 140 -10.58 -3.75 -11.20
N ILE A 141 -9.30 -3.55 -10.87
CA ILE A 141 -8.64 -2.24 -10.99
C ILE A 141 -8.66 -1.75 -12.44
N LYS A 142 -8.33 -2.61 -13.40
CA LYS A 142 -8.37 -2.27 -14.82
C LYS A 142 -9.80 -1.97 -15.32
N ALA A 143 -10.81 -2.63 -14.74
CA ALA A 143 -12.21 -2.44 -15.14
C ALA A 143 -12.75 -1.03 -14.85
N TRP A 144 -12.30 -0.36 -13.80
CA TRP A 144 -12.64 1.05 -13.58
C TRP A 144 -11.69 2.05 -14.27
N GLY A 145 -10.77 1.58 -15.12
CA GLY A 145 -9.81 2.41 -15.85
C GLY A 145 -8.55 2.77 -15.06
N GLY A 146 -8.29 2.09 -13.94
CA GLY A 146 -7.10 2.27 -13.12
C GLY A 146 -5.84 1.71 -13.79
N THR A 147 -4.74 2.44 -13.67
CA THR A 147 -3.40 1.97 -14.05
C THR A 147 -2.77 1.19 -12.91
N VAL A 148 -2.26 0.00 -13.19
CA VAL A 148 -1.53 -0.82 -12.21
C VAL A 148 -0.04 -0.59 -12.37
N LEU A 149 0.64 -0.28 -11.27
CA LEU A 149 2.10 -0.18 -11.19
C LEU A 149 2.64 -1.23 -10.20
N SER A 150 3.83 -1.73 -10.44
CA SER A 150 4.55 -2.54 -9.46
C SER A 150 6.05 -2.27 -9.52
N SER A 151 6.74 -2.49 -8.41
CA SER A 151 8.20 -2.40 -8.34
C SER A 151 8.81 -3.77 -8.60
N ALA A 152 9.87 -3.80 -9.42
CA ALA A 152 10.69 -4.98 -9.68
C ALA A 152 12.09 -4.78 -9.11
N THR A 153 12.65 -5.80 -8.48
CA THR A 153 14.01 -5.81 -7.94
C THR A 153 15.00 -6.56 -8.83
N THR A 154 14.48 -7.38 -9.74
CA THR A 154 15.28 -8.13 -10.71
C THR A 154 14.67 -8.02 -12.11
N LEU A 155 15.47 -8.35 -13.13
CA LEU A 155 15.00 -8.39 -14.52
C LEU A 155 13.92 -9.46 -14.74
N ASP A 156 14.05 -10.61 -14.09
CA ASP A 156 13.08 -11.70 -14.21
C ASP A 156 11.76 -11.35 -13.53
N GLU A 157 11.80 -10.67 -12.38
CA GLU A 157 10.61 -10.11 -11.75
C GLU A 157 9.93 -9.08 -12.67
N ALA A 158 10.69 -8.17 -13.28
CA ALA A 158 10.14 -7.20 -14.21
C ALA A 158 9.44 -7.85 -15.41
N ARG A 159 10.02 -8.90 -15.96
CA ARG A 159 9.40 -9.69 -17.06
C ARG A 159 8.11 -10.38 -16.61
N TRP A 160 8.13 -10.96 -15.41
CA TRP A 160 6.94 -11.60 -14.84
C TRP A 160 5.81 -10.61 -14.58
N LEU A 161 6.12 -9.39 -14.09
CA LEU A 161 5.14 -8.35 -13.83
C LEU A 161 4.44 -7.81 -15.09
N GLN A 162 5.02 -8.05 -16.28
CA GLN A 162 4.43 -7.63 -17.57
C GLN A 162 3.43 -8.65 -18.15
N THR A 163 3.36 -9.86 -17.60
CA THR A 163 2.47 -10.93 -18.09
C THR A 163 1.09 -10.87 -17.41
#